data_4399ff53a795831cdbeda2d9fef02866
#
_entry.id   4399ff53a795831cdbeda2d9fef02866
#
_cell.length_a   1.000
_cell.length_b   1.000
_cell.length_c   1.000
_cell.angle_alpha   90.00
_cell.angle_beta   90.00
_cell.angle_gamma   90.00
#
_symmetry.space_group_name_H-M   'P 1'
#
loop_
_entity.id
_entity.type
_entity.pdbx_description
1 polymer ?
#
loop_
_entity_poly.entity_id
_entity_poly.type
_entity_poly.pdbx_seq_one_letter_code
_entity_poly.pdbx_strand_id
1 'polypeptide(L)'
;VDKTYYSKEGFEETFAVNHLSHFLLVNLLLDRMTKDGRIAFVSSGTHDPKKKAGMPEPVYKNEKILAYPEENYTNDKKGLAGRRRYTTSKLCNIYCMYELVDRLNQMSAKNITVNAFDPGLMPETGLARTYHPISRFVLKYFLGLFVIFPANINSVAKSGKTLASLVTDNQLKHVTGRYFEGKKEMKTSALSYNKENQKNLWNVSVELSQLQKDESVLL
;
A
#
# COMPACT_ATOMS: atom_id res chain seq x y z
N VAL A 1 -11.69 11.33 4.48
CA VAL A 1 -11.18 12.54 3.79
C VAL A 1 -12.29 13.04 2.89
N ASP A 2 -12.90 14.20 3.24
CA ASP A 2 -14.08 14.71 2.53
C ASP A 2 -13.72 15.58 1.32
N LYS A 3 -12.45 15.95 1.19
CA LYS A 3 -11.92 16.76 0.08
C LYS A 3 -10.81 16.00 -0.65
N THR A 4 -10.67 16.26 -1.94
CA THR A 4 -9.51 15.85 -2.72
C THR A 4 -8.41 16.90 -2.50
N TYR A 5 -7.23 16.44 -2.12
CA TYR A 5 -6.02 17.26 -1.99
C TYR A 5 -5.05 16.87 -3.09
N TYR A 6 -4.23 17.80 -3.51
CA TYR A 6 -3.26 17.60 -4.57
C TYR A 6 -1.85 17.97 -4.08
N SER A 7 -0.86 17.22 -4.55
CA SER A 7 0.55 17.56 -4.35
C SER A 7 0.92 18.83 -5.14
N LYS A 8 2.16 19.30 -4.98
CA LYS A 8 2.67 20.45 -5.75
C LYS A 8 2.73 20.15 -7.25
N GLU A 9 2.94 18.89 -7.60
CA GLU A 9 2.98 18.39 -8.98
C GLU A 9 1.58 18.16 -9.56
N GLY A 10 0.52 18.39 -8.78
CA GLY A 10 -0.87 18.25 -9.20
C GLY A 10 -1.44 16.83 -9.07
N PHE A 11 -0.74 15.90 -8.42
CA PHE A 11 -1.24 14.54 -8.20
C PHE A 11 -2.18 14.46 -7.00
N GLU A 12 -3.18 13.57 -7.06
CA GLU A 12 -4.01 13.27 -5.90
C GLU A 12 -3.14 12.79 -4.73
N GLU A 13 -3.29 13.43 -3.57
CA GLU A 13 -2.37 13.30 -2.44
C GLU A 13 -2.29 11.86 -1.90
N THR A 14 -3.41 11.13 -1.86
CA THR A 14 -3.39 9.74 -1.35
C THR A 14 -2.61 8.82 -2.26
N PHE A 15 -2.77 8.95 -3.57
CA PHE A 15 -2.01 8.20 -4.55
C PHE A 15 -0.53 8.60 -4.54
N ALA A 16 -0.26 9.92 -4.55
CA ALA A 16 1.10 10.44 -4.52
C ALA A 16 1.89 9.97 -3.31
N VAL A 17 1.31 10.09 -2.10
CA VAL A 17 1.99 9.74 -0.85
C VAL A 17 2.03 8.22 -0.62
N ASN A 18 0.93 7.51 -0.84
CA ASN A 18 0.87 6.09 -0.48
C ASN A 18 1.53 5.15 -1.49
N HIS A 19 1.61 5.57 -2.76
CA HIS A 19 2.13 4.73 -3.84
C HIS A 19 3.30 5.38 -4.59
N LEU A 20 3.08 6.51 -5.25
CA LEU A 20 4.05 7.05 -6.21
C LEU A 20 5.38 7.43 -5.55
N SER A 21 5.36 8.04 -4.36
CA SER A 21 6.58 8.38 -3.61
C SER A 21 7.38 7.14 -3.19
N HIS A 22 6.69 6.07 -2.78
CA HIS A 22 7.35 4.82 -2.40
C HIS A 22 7.88 4.06 -3.61
N PHE A 23 7.14 4.09 -4.73
CA PHE A 23 7.59 3.56 -6.01
C PHE A 23 8.92 4.21 -6.44
N LEU A 24 8.95 5.55 -6.45
CA LEU A 24 10.14 6.31 -6.81
C LEU A 24 11.30 6.03 -5.85
N LEU A 25 11.06 6.08 -4.54
CA LEU A 25 12.08 5.82 -3.52
C LEU A 25 12.71 4.43 -3.69
N VAL A 26 11.91 3.39 -3.91
CA VAL A 26 12.43 2.03 -4.11
C VAL A 26 13.30 1.97 -5.35
N ASN A 27 12.86 2.54 -6.48
CA ASN A 27 13.63 2.52 -7.73
C ASN A 27 14.97 3.25 -7.60
N LEU A 28 15.00 4.44 -6.98
CA LEU A 28 16.22 5.21 -6.76
C LEU A 28 17.21 4.54 -5.81
N LEU A 29 16.73 3.74 -4.85
CA LEU A 29 17.59 3.07 -3.87
C LEU A 29 18.00 1.66 -4.26
N LEU A 30 17.34 1.05 -5.25
CA LEU A 30 17.51 -0.38 -5.56
C LEU A 30 18.95 -0.74 -5.91
N ASP A 31 19.65 0.11 -6.65
CA ASP A 31 21.05 -0.11 -7.00
C ASP A 31 21.99 -0.02 -5.78
N ARG A 32 21.61 0.80 -4.80
CA ARG A 32 22.37 0.98 -3.55
C ARG A 32 22.10 -0.11 -2.50
N MET A 33 21.08 -0.93 -2.70
CA MET A 33 20.77 -2.02 -1.77
C MET A 33 21.86 -3.11 -1.81
N THR A 34 22.08 -3.73 -0.64
CA THR A 34 22.93 -4.90 -0.52
C THR A 34 22.39 -6.07 -1.32
N LYS A 35 23.25 -7.07 -1.62
CA LYS A 35 22.87 -8.25 -2.41
C LYS A 35 21.66 -9.00 -1.85
N ASP A 36 21.53 -9.06 -0.53
CA ASP A 36 20.42 -9.73 0.19
C ASP A 36 19.43 -8.70 0.80
N GLY A 37 19.21 -7.57 0.13
CA GLY A 37 18.31 -6.51 0.58
C GLY A 37 16.87 -6.99 0.73
N ARG A 38 16.09 -6.33 1.60
CA ARG A 38 14.68 -6.66 1.81
C ARG A 38 13.82 -5.42 1.73
N ILE A 39 12.73 -5.53 0.99
CA ILE A 39 11.75 -4.46 0.80
C ILE A 39 10.41 -4.92 1.38
N ALA A 40 9.78 -4.08 2.20
CA ALA A 40 8.45 -4.33 2.72
C ALA A 40 7.52 -3.15 2.37
N PHE A 41 6.56 -3.39 1.47
CA PHE A 41 5.52 -2.41 1.18
C PHE A 41 4.45 -2.44 2.27
N VAL A 42 4.15 -1.30 2.86
CA VAL A 42 3.04 -1.17 3.82
C VAL A 42 1.72 -1.03 3.06
N SER A 43 0.94 -2.10 3.05
CA SER A 43 -0.41 -2.13 2.48
C SER A 43 -1.47 -2.10 3.60
N SER A 44 -2.60 -2.72 3.38
CA SER A 44 -3.70 -2.87 4.35
C SER A 44 -4.66 -3.96 3.89
N GLY A 45 -5.32 -4.65 4.80
CA GLY A 45 -6.41 -5.59 4.50
C GLY A 45 -7.56 -4.97 3.71
N THR A 46 -7.67 -3.63 3.71
CA THR A 46 -8.68 -2.89 2.94
C THR A 46 -8.52 -2.99 1.41
N HIS A 47 -7.39 -3.54 0.92
CA HIS A 47 -7.22 -3.85 -0.50
C HIS A 47 -8.07 -5.06 -0.95
N ASP A 48 -8.57 -5.85 0.00
CA ASP A 48 -9.37 -7.04 -0.28
C ASP A 48 -10.85 -6.83 0.10
N PRO A 49 -11.76 -6.74 -0.90
CA PRO A 49 -13.19 -6.60 -0.64
C PRO A 49 -13.77 -7.68 0.26
N LYS A 50 -13.23 -8.90 0.18
CA LYS A 50 -13.72 -10.04 0.98
C LYS A 50 -13.51 -9.87 2.48
N LYS A 51 -12.59 -8.99 2.89
CA LYS A 51 -12.30 -8.76 4.31
C LYS A 51 -13.35 -7.95 5.05
N LYS A 52 -14.31 -7.33 4.31
CA LYS A 52 -15.41 -6.56 4.90
C LYS A 52 -14.93 -5.56 5.98
N ALA A 53 -13.83 -4.88 5.71
CA ALA A 53 -13.16 -3.97 6.66
C ALA A 53 -13.91 -2.65 6.93
N GLY A 54 -15.18 -2.55 6.57
CA GLY A 54 -15.98 -1.32 6.70
C GLY A 54 -15.53 -0.18 5.77
N MET A 55 -14.72 -0.50 4.79
CA MET A 55 -14.20 0.43 3.78
C MET A 55 -14.75 0.07 2.39
N PRO A 56 -14.91 1.05 1.49
CA PRO A 56 -15.35 0.76 0.13
C PRO A 56 -14.32 -0.10 -0.60
N GLU A 57 -14.81 -0.91 -1.52
CA GLU A 57 -13.96 -1.73 -2.37
C GLU A 57 -13.02 -0.86 -3.21
N PRO A 58 -11.75 -1.29 -3.42
CA PRO A 58 -10.84 -0.60 -4.31
C PRO A 58 -11.37 -0.63 -5.75
N VAL A 59 -11.17 0.46 -6.49
CA VAL A 59 -11.53 0.55 -7.90
C VAL A 59 -10.30 0.93 -8.70
N TYR A 60 -9.86 0.02 -9.55
CA TYR A 60 -8.73 0.21 -10.44
C TYR A 60 -9.23 0.11 -11.89
N LYS A 61 -9.44 1.25 -12.55
CA LYS A 61 -9.96 1.32 -13.91
C LYS A 61 -8.95 1.86 -14.92
N ASN A 62 -8.26 2.92 -14.52
CA ASN A 62 -7.28 3.60 -15.35
C ASN A 62 -6.24 4.24 -14.41
N GLU A 63 -4.99 4.04 -14.73
CA GLU A 63 -3.86 4.43 -13.89
C GLU A 63 -3.76 5.96 -13.76
N LYS A 64 -3.97 6.69 -14.85
CA LYS A 64 -3.90 8.17 -14.84
C LYS A 64 -5.00 8.80 -14.01
N ILE A 65 -6.17 8.17 -13.92
CA ILE A 65 -7.28 8.65 -13.07
C ILE A 65 -6.91 8.57 -11.57
N LEU A 66 -6.01 7.68 -11.17
CA LEU A 66 -5.53 7.64 -9.78
C LEU A 66 -4.75 8.89 -9.41
N ALA A 67 -3.93 9.39 -10.34
CA ALA A 67 -3.16 10.62 -10.14
C ALA A 67 -4.01 11.88 -10.35
N TYR A 68 -4.96 11.83 -11.28
CA TYR A 68 -5.81 12.96 -11.69
C TYR A 68 -7.29 12.56 -11.63
N PRO A 69 -7.86 12.35 -10.42
CA PRO A 69 -9.24 11.90 -10.31
C PRO A 69 -10.21 13.00 -10.75
N GLU A 70 -11.06 12.66 -11.70
CA GLU A 70 -12.21 13.50 -12.05
C GLU A 70 -13.21 13.52 -10.87
N GLU A 71 -14.01 14.58 -10.76
CA GLU A 71 -14.95 14.76 -9.64
C GLU A 71 -15.91 13.56 -9.46
N ASN A 72 -16.30 12.90 -10.53
CA ASN A 72 -17.29 11.80 -10.55
C ASN A 72 -16.67 10.43 -10.89
N TYR A 73 -15.39 10.25 -10.68
CA TYR A 73 -14.67 9.02 -11.05
C TYR A 73 -15.38 7.71 -10.61
N THR A 74 -15.99 7.71 -9.45
CA THR A 74 -16.66 6.54 -8.87
C THR A 74 -18.14 6.76 -8.61
N ASN A 75 -18.72 7.90 -8.93
CA ASN A 75 -20.05 8.36 -8.51
C ASN A 75 -20.25 8.31 -6.98
N ASP A 76 -19.18 8.31 -6.24
CA ASP A 76 -19.23 8.26 -4.78
C ASP A 76 -19.54 9.62 -4.18
N LYS A 77 -20.24 9.63 -3.04
CA LYS A 77 -20.30 10.81 -2.18
C LYS A 77 -18.89 11.16 -1.70
N LYS A 78 -18.61 12.46 -1.48
CA LYS A 78 -17.25 12.97 -1.17
C LYS A 78 -16.45 12.13 -0.15
N GLY A 79 -17.03 11.82 1.01
CA GLY A 79 -16.33 11.03 2.04
C GLY A 79 -16.07 9.58 1.62
N LEU A 80 -16.92 8.98 0.80
CA LEU A 80 -16.74 7.64 0.28
C LEU A 80 -15.64 7.60 -0.79
N ALA A 81 -15.58 8.62 -1.66
CA ALA A 81 -14.55 8.76 -2.67
C ALA A 81 -13.13 8.78 -2.05
N GLY A 82 -12.92 9.56 -1.00
CA GLY A 82 -11.63 9.59 -0.29
C GLY A 82 -11.22 8.25 0.33
N ARG A 83 -12.20 7.53 0.92
CA ARG A 83 -11.95 6.18 1.44
C ARG A 83 -11.61 5.19 0.33
N ARG A 84 -12.26 5.30 -0.83
CA ARG A 84 -11.99 4.45 -2.00
C ARG A 84 -10.60 4.74 -2.59
N ARG A 85 -10.18 6.00 -2.68
CA ARG A 85 -8.80 6.35 -3.07
C ARG A 85 -7.78 5.67 -2.15
N TYR A 86 -8.04 5.68 -0.84
CA TYR A 86 -7.18 4.99 0.11
C TYR A 86 -7.13 3.48 -0.14
N THR A 87 -8.28 2.78 -0.23
CA THR A 87 -8.29 1.33 -0.47
C THR A 87 -7.64 0.97 -1.80
N THR A 88 -7.85 1.79 -2.84
CA THR A 88 -7.21 1.63 -4.14
C THR A 88 -5.69 1.85 -4.06
N SER A 89 -5.21 2.85 -3.32
CA SER A 89 -3.77 3.05 -3.12
C SER A 89 -3.09 1.86 -2.42
N LYS A 90 -3.82 1.18 -1.53
CA LYS A 90 -3.31 -0.04 -0.87
C LYS A 90 -3.28 -1.25 -1.81
N LEU A 91 -4.21 -1.34 -2.76
CA LEU A 91 -4.14 -2.31 -3.86
C LEU A 91 -2.96 -2.00 -4.78
N CYS A 92 -2.71 -0.72 -5.10
CA CYS A 92 -1.54 -0.30 -5.90
C CYS A 92 -0.21 -0.76 -5.28
N ASN A 93 -0.07 -0.70 -3.95
CA ASN A 93 1.12 -1.20 -3.27
C ASN A 93 1.31 -2.72 -3.43
N ILE A 94 0.21 -3.49 -3.50
CA ILE A 94 0.28 -4.93 -3.78
C ILE A 94 0.65 -5.18 -5.26
N TYR A 95 0.07 -4.44 -6.19
CA TYR A 95 0.47 -4.52 -7.61
C TYR A 95 1.95 -4.21 -7.79
N CYS A 96 2.43 -3.12 -7.18
CA CYS A 96 3.82 -2.71 -7.23
C CYS A 96 4.76 -3.78 -6.65
N MET A 97 4.40 -4.39 -5.52
CA MET A 97 5.14 -5.49 -4.93
C MET A 97 5.28 -6.67 -5.89
N TYR A 98 4.19 -7.12 -6.51
CA TYR A 98 4.24 -8.25 -7.44
C TYR A 98 5.03 -7.93 -8.70
N GLU A 99 4.82 -6.76 -9.31
CA GLU A 99 5.57 -6.35 -10.51
C GLU A 99 7.07 -6.21 -10.21
N LEU A 100 7.42 -5.66 -9.05
CA LEU A 100 8.81 -5.55 -8.63
C LEU A 100 9.47 -6.93 -8.46
N VAL A 101 8.76 -7.90 -7.88
CA VAL A 101 9.25 -9.29 -7.78
C VAL A 101 9.50 -9.88 -9.16
N ASP A 102 8.57 -9.71 -10.10
CA ASP A 102 8.72 -10.24 -11.46
C ASP A 102 9.92 -9.62 -12.17
N ARG A 103 10.14 -8.30 -12.04
CA ARG A 103 11.29 -7.59 -12.63
C ARG A 103 12.62 -8.03 -11.99
N LEU A 104 12.68 -8.15 -10.68
CA LEU A 104 13.86 -8.61 -9.97
C LEU A 104 14.24 -10.05 -10.33
N ASN A 105 13.25 -10.93 -10.55
CA ASN A 105 13.50 -12.31 -11.00
C ASN A 105 14.12 -12.38 -12.40
N GLN A 106 13.94 -11.36 -13.24
CA GLN A 106 14.58 -11.25 -14.55
C GLN A 106 16.01 -10.74 -14.45
N MET A 107 16.40 -10.17 -13.30
CA MET A 107 17.73 -9.65 -13.04
C MET A 107 18.54 -10.67 -12.23
N SER A 108 19.53 -11.30 -12.82
CA SER A 108 20.33 -12.33 -12.14
C SER A 108 21.29 -11.84 -11.05
N ALA A 109 21.31 -10.54 -10.71
CA ALA A 109 22.41 -9.93 -9.98
C ALA A 109 22.23 -9.79 -8.46
N LYS A 110 20.99 -9.71 -7.93
CA LYS A 110 20.74 -9.46 -6.50
C LYS A 110 19.62 -10.36 -5.97
N ASN A 111 19.78 -10.89 -4.76
CA ASN A 111 18.76 -11.71 -4.07
C ASN A 111 17.84 -10.83 -3.22
N ILE A 112 17.35 -9.72 -3.78
CA ILE A 112 16.45 -8.82 -3.06
C ILE A 112 15.08 -9.46 -2.94
N THR A 113 14.55 -9.52 -1.71
CA THR A 113 13.18 -10.00 -1.47
C THR A 113 12.24 -8.84 -1.26
N VAL A 114 11.02 -8.99 -1.76
CA VAL A 114 9.98 -7.96 -1.70
C VAL A 114 8.69 -8.57 -1.16
N ASN A 115 8.18 -8.03 -0.07
CA ASN A 115 6.94 -8.49 0.54
C ASN A 115 6.01 -7.32 0.85
N ALA A 116 4.75 -7.61 1.13
CA ALA A 116 3.80 -6.62 1.59
C ALA A 116 3.33 -6.93 3.01
N PHE A 117 2.99 -5.88 3.75
CA PHE A 117 2.65 -5.94 5.16
C PHE A 117 1.40 -5.13 5.48
N ASP A 118 0.47 -5.74 6.21
CA ASP A 118 -0.64 -5.05 6.85
C ASP A 118 -0.35 -4.88 8.35
N PRO A 119 -0.16 -3.65 8.82
CA PRO A 119 0.07 -3.38 10.24
C PRO A 119 -1.18 -3.61 11.10
N GLY A 120 -2.35 -3.77 10.47
CA GLY A 120 -3.64 -3.74 11.15
C GLY A 120 -4.11 -2.32 11.46
N LEU A 121 -5.29 -2.23 12.07
CA LEU A 121 -5.82 -0.97 12.55
C LEU A 121 -5.07 -0.55 13.83
N MET A 122 -4.45 0.61 13.79
CA MET A 122 -3.73 1.20 14.92
C MET A 122 -4.45 2.48 15.39
N PRO A 123 -5.35 2.40 16.37
CA PRO A 123 -6.14 3.54 16.84
C PRO A 123 -5.29 4.69 17.42
N GLU A 124 -4.07 4.38 17.85
CA GLU A 124 -3.11 5.34 18.43
C GLU A 124 -2.47 6.27 17.38
N THR A 125 -2.59 5.91 16.08
CA THR A 125 -2.01 6.71 15.00
C THR A 125 -2.90 7.88 14.60
N GLY A 126 -2.33 8.82 13.85
CA GLY A 126 -3.08 9.94 13.27
C GLY A 126 -4.09 9.55 12.19
N LEU A 127 -4.42 8.26 12.02
CA LEU A 127 -5.37 7.78 11.00
C LEU A 127 -6.77 8.43 11.13
N ALA A 128 -7.17 8.73 12.36
CA ALA A 128 -8.43 9.39 12.68
C ALA A 128 -8.30 10.92 12.87
N ARG A 129 -7.17 11.53 12.51
CA ARG A 129 -6.90 12.97 12.78
C ARG A 129 -7.93 13.91 12.16
N THR A 130 -8.57 13.50 11.08
CA THR A 130 -9.59 14.29 10.38
C THR A 130 -11.02 14.07 10.91
N TYR A 131 -11.21 13.13 11.84
CA TYR A 131 -12.51 12.88 12.45
C TYR A 131 -12.80 13.88 13.59
N HIS A 132 -14.08 14.10 13.84
CA HIS A 132 -14.53 14.93 14.96
C HIS A 132 -13.92 14.44 16.29
N PRO A 133 -13.54 15.30 17.24
CA PRO A 133 -12.89 14.91 18.51
C PRO A 133 -13.61 13.80 19.28
N ILE A 134 -14.95 13.85 19.32
CA ILE A 134 -15.78 12.80 19.96
C ILE A 134 -15.60 11.45 19.26
N SER A 135 -15.64 11.44 17.92
CA SER A 135 -15.43 10.21 17.15
C SER A 135 -14.03 9.64 17.33
N ARG A 136 -13.02 10.50 17.48
CA ARG A 136 -11.63 10.10 17.80
C ARG A 136 -11.53 9.46 19.16
N PHE A 137 -12.22 10.05 20.16
CA PHE A 137 -12.24 9.51 21.53
C PHE A 137 -12.91 8.11 21.54
N VAL A 138 -14.07 7.97 20.88
CA VAL A 138 -14.77 6.68 20.77
C VAL A 138 -13.90 5.64 20.06
N LEU A 139 -13.31 5.99 18.92
CA LEU A 139 -12.38 5.10 18.20
C LEU A 139 -11.19 4.67 19.07
N LYS A 140 -10.61 5.60 19.83
CA LYS A 140 -9.43 5.34 20.63
C LYS A 140 -9.71 4.41 21.82
N TYR A 141 -10.83 4.59 22.51
CA TYR A 141 -11.10 3.92 23.79
C TYR A 141 -12.13 2.80 23.71
N PHE A 142 -13.02 2.82 22.73
CA PHE A 142 -14.15 1.90 22.65
C PHE A 142 -14.14 1.01 21.41
N LEU A 143 -13.25 1.22 20.45
CA LEU A 143 -13.22 0.41 19.24
C LEU A 143 -13.03 -1.09 19.55
N GLY A 144 -12.23 -1.43 20.56
CA GLY A 144 -12.02 -2.80 21.01
C GLY A 144 -13.26 -3.47 21.62
N LEU A 145 -14.19 -2.68 22.14
CA LEU A 145 -15.44 -3.18 22.74
C LEU A 145 -16.56 -3.41 21.72
N PHE A 146 -16.54 -2.66 20.59
CA PHE A 146 -17.57 -2.73 19.56
C PHE A 146 -17.22 -3.62 18.37
N VAL A 147 -16.00 -4.16 18.31
CA VAL A 147 -15.60 -5.04 17.21
C VAL A 147 -16.05 -6.47 17.52
N ILE A 148 -17.25 -6.83 17.08
CA ILE A 148 -17.80 -8.19 17.10
C ILE A 148 -17.06 -9.12 16.11
N PHE A 149 -16.27 -8.58 15.20
CA PHE A 149 -15.44 -9.32 14.27
C PHE A 149 -13.97 -9.22 14.68
N PRO A 150 -13.14 -10.25 14.41
CA PRO A 150 -11.71 -10.21 14.66
C PRO A 150 -11.03 -9.22 13.71
N ALA A 151 -11.20 -7.93 13.97
CA ALA A 151 -10.44 -6.91 13.26
C ALA A 151 -8.97 -7.08 13.66
N ASN A 152 -8.08 -6.98 12.68
CA ASN A 152 -6.64 -6.95 12.92
C ASN A 152 -6.28 -5.61 13.59
N ILE A 153 -6.53 -5.52 14.92
CA ILE A 153 -6.24 -4.32 15.72
C ILE A 153 -4.93 -4.57 16.48
N ASN A 154 -3.99 -3.68 16.31
CA ASN A 154 -2.67 -3.76 16.92
C ASN A 154 -2.25 -2.44 17.54
N SER A 155 -1.39 -2.51 18.57
CA SER A 155 -0.64 -1.33 19.03
C SER A 155 0.45 -0.96 18.03
N VAL A 156 0.85 0.30 18.01
CA VAL A 156 1.96 0.80 17.19
C VAL A 156 3.25 0.02 17.46
N ALA A 157 3.54 -0.24 18.72
CA ALA A 157 4.73 -1.00 19.14
C ALA A 157 4.72 -2.44 18.57
N LYS A 158 3.57 -3.12 18.63
CA LYS A 158 3.43 -4.49 18.09
C LYS A 158 3.59 -4.51 16.58
N SER A 159 2.93 -3.58 15.86
CA SER A 159 3.04 -3.50 14.41
C SER A 159 4.45 -3.14 13.96
N GLY A 160 5.10 -2.18 14.63
CA GLY A 160 6.49 -1.81 14.34
C GLY A 160 7.46 -2.97 14.56
N LYS A 161 7.34 -3.70 15.68
CA LYS A 161 8.16 -4.90 15.94
C LYS A 161 7.95 -5.99 14.88
N THR A 162 6.71 -6.17 14.43
CA THR A 162 6.40 -7.18 13.41
C THR A 162 6.96 -6.78 12.04
N LEU A 163 6.82 -5.51 11.67
CA LEU A 163 7.42 -5.00 10.43
C LEU A 163 8.96 -5.13 10.45
N ALA A 164 9.59 -4.80 11.58
CA ALA A 164 11.03 -5.00 11.75
C ALA A 164 11.40 -6.48 11.57
N SER A 165 10.66 -7.41 12.18
CA SER A 165 10.95 -8.84 12.04
C SER A 165 10.79 -9.32 10.59
N LEU A 166 9.88 -8.76 9.82
CA LEU A 166 9.69 -9.12 8.40
C LEU A 166 10.97 -8.85 7.56
N VAL A 167 11.72 -7.82 7.90
CA VAL A 167 12.94 -7.44 7.18
C VAL A 167 14.24 -7.87 7.85
N THR A 168 14.19 -8.42 9.09
CA THR A 168 15.41 -8.84 9.82
C THR A 168 15.45 -10.33 10.17
N ASP A 169 14.31 -11.02 10.23
CA ASP A 169 14.24 -12.44 10.61
C ASP A 169 14.93 -13.32 9.54
N ASN A 170 15.88 -14.15 9.97
CA ASN A 170 16.60 -15.07 9.09
C ASN A 170 15.70 -16.13 8.46
N GLN A 171 14.61 -16.53 9.12
CA GLN A 171 13.65 -17.49 8.56
C GLN A 171 12.93 -16.93 7.31
N LEU A 172 12.86 -15.62 7.19
CA LEU A 172 12.24 -14.92 6.06
C LEU A 172 13.26 -14.45 5.00
N LYS A 173 14.53 -14.84 5.12
CA LYS A 173 15.61 -14.35 4.23
C LYS A 173 15.35 -14.57 2.74
N HIS A 174 14.66 -15.65 2.39
CA HIS A 174 14.37 -16.00 0.99
C HIS A 174 12.88 -15.93 0.64
N VAL A 175 12.08 -15.38 1.55
CA VAL A 175 10.64 -15.23 1.33
C VAL A 175 10.38 -13.96 0.54
N THR A 176 9.79 -14.10 -0.64
CA THR A 176 9.46 -12.99 -1.55
C THR A 176 8.07 -13.15 -2.17
N GLY A 177 7.44 -12.05 -2.56
CA GLY A 177 6.11 -12.06 -3.18
C GLY A 177 5.00 -12.46 -2.22
N ARG A 178 5.19 -12.25 -0.91
CA ARG A 178 4.22 -12.64 0.12
C ARG A 178 3.58 -11.42 0.79
N TYR A 179 2.38 -11.64 1.28
CA TYR A 179 1.63 -10.65 2.05
C TYR A 179 1.41 -11.15 3.46
N PHE A 180 1.71 -10.28 4.44
CA PHE A 180 1.64 -10.62 5.85
C PHE A 180 0.66 -9.71 6.60
N GLU A 181 -0.21 -10.32 7.38
CA GLU A 181 -1.01 -9.66 8.41
C GLU A 181 -0.41 -9.97 9.77
N GLY A 182 0.23 -9.01 10.38
CA GLY A 182 1.10 -9.31 11.48
C GLY A 182 2.18 -10.31 11.05
N LYS A 183 2.33 -11.40 11.79
CA LYS A 183 3.28 -12.48 11.45
C LYS A 183 2.71 -13.56 10.52
N LYS A 184 1.41 -13.50 10.22
CA LYS A 184 0.73 -14.54 9.44
C LYS A 184 0.79 -14.21 7.95
N GLU A 185 1.32 -15.16 7.16
CA GLU A 185 1.20 -15.09 5.71
C GLU A 185 -0.26 -15.28 5.29
N MET A 186 -0.76 -14.40 4.44
CA MET A 186 -2.11 -14.39 3.93
C MET A 186 -2.12 -14.25 2.40
N LYS A 187 -3.19 -14.73 1.77
CA LYS A 187 -3.43 -14.43 0.35
C LYS A 187 -3.88 -12.97 0.21
N THR A 188 -3.47 -12.34 -0.86
CA THR A 188 -3.96 -11.03 -1.28
C THR A 188 -5.32 -11.14 -1.97
N SER A 189 -5.98 -10.02 -2.27
CA SER A 189 -7.26 -10.03 -3.00
C SER A 189 -7.12 -10.66 -4.38
N ALA A 190 -8.22 -11.24 -4.89
CA ALA A 190 -8.24 -11.78 -6.25
C ALA A 190 -7.89 -10.71 -7.31
N LEU A 191 -8.24 -9.44 -7.06
CA LEU A 191 -7.91 -8.31 -7.92
C LEU A 191 -6.40 -8.14 -8.10
N SER A 192 -5.63 -8.40 -7.05
CA SER A 192 -4.20 -8.12 -7.03
C SER A 192 -3.36 -9.02 -7.93
N TYR A 193 -3.92 -10.14 -8.42
CA TYR A 193 -3.23 -11.07 -9.31
C TYR A 193 -3.35 -10.71 -10.80
N ASN A 194 -4.04 -9.61 -11.15
CA ASN A 194 -4.13 -9.15 -12.53
C ASN A 194 -2.77 -8.60 -13.01
N LYS A 195 -2.07 -9.39 -13.81
CA LYS A 195 -0.73 -9.06 -14.32
C LYS A 195 -0.70 -7.83 -15.23
N GLU A 196 -1.76 -7.62 -16.00
CA GLU A 196 -1.88 -6.44 -16.85
C GLU A 196 -1.95 -5.17 -16.01
N ASN A 197 -2.79 -5.14 -14.98
CA ASN A 197 -2.89 -4.01 -14.06
C ASN A 197 -1.57 -3.75 -13.31
N GLN A 198 -0.84 -4.80 -12.91
CA GLN A 198 0.48 -4.67 -12.27
C GLN A 198 1.47 -3.94 -13.20
N LYS A 199 1.56 -4.41 -14.45
CA LYS A 199 2.46 -3.83 -15.46
C LYS A 199 2.05 -2.41 -15.86
N ASN A 200 0.76 -2.17 -16.05
CA ASN A 200 0.25 -0.86 -16.44
C ASN A 200 0.50 0.17 -15.33
N LEU A 201 0.22 -0.19 -14.07
CA LEU A 201 0.53 0.69 -12.93
C LEU A 201 2.01 1.02 -12.86
N TRP A 202 2.89 0.03 -13.07
CA TRP A 202 4.34 0.26 -13.08
C TRP A 202 4.71 1.28 -14.15
N ASN A 203 4.29 1.09 -15.39
CA ASN A 203 4.64 1.96 -16.50
C ASN A 203 4.15 3.40 -16.28
N VAL A 204 2.91 3.57 -15.82
CA VAL A 204 2.38 4.91 -15.49
C VAL A 204 3.10 5.52 -14.29
N SER A 205 3.50 4.72 -13.30
CA SER A 205 4.30 5.23 -12.17
C SER A 205 5.68 5.73 -12.63
N VAL A 206 6.31 5.06 -13.59
CA VAL A 206 7.55 5.55 -14.23
C VAL A 206 7.30 6.90 -14.91
N GLU A 207 6.25 7.00 -15.74
CA GLU A 207 5.87 8.24 -16.45
C GLU A 207 5.62 9.38 -15.46
N LEU A 208 4.76 9.18 -14.47
CA LEU A 208 4.35 10.20 -13.50
C LEU A 208 5.49 10.64 -12.58
N SER A 209 6.36 9.74 -12.19
CA SER A 209 7.52 10.06 -11.35
C SER A 209 8.69 10.63 -12.15
N GLN A 210 8.59 10.67 -13.49
CA GLN A 210 9.65 11.09 -14.40
C GLN A 210 10.97 10.32 -14.20
N LEU A 211 10.88 9.07 -13.73
CA LEU A 211 12.05 8.23 -13.45
C LEU A 211 12.81 7.95 -14.76
N GLN A 212 14.11 8.25 -14.76
CA GLN A 212 14.98 8.11 -15.93
C GLN A 212 15.66 6.75 -15.97
N LYS A 213 16.13 6.34 -17.17
CA LYS A 213 16.77 5.02 -17.37
C LYS A 213 18.09 4.85 -16.59
N ASP A 214 18.79 5.91 -16.30
CA ASP A 214 20.03 5.90 -15.51
C ASP A 214 19.79 5.96 -14.00
N GLU A 215 18.56 6.19 -13.57
CA GLU A 215 18.17 6.29 -12.17
C GLU A 215 17.65 4.94 -11.60
N SER A 216 17.29 3.99 -12.46
CA SER A 216 16.79 2.69 -12.02
C SER A 216 17.30 1.55 -12.89
N VAL A 217 17.81 0.52 -12.24
CA VAL A 217 18.27 -0.73 -12.89
C VAL A 217 17.12 -1.58 -13.46
N LEU A 218 15.87 -1.15 -13.27
CA LEU A 218 14.66 -1.85 -13.73
C LEU A 218 14.02 -1.26 -15.00
N LEU A 219 14.61 -0.21 -15.60
CA LEU A 219 14.08 0.49 -16.78
C LEU A 219 14.78 0.15 -18.11
#